data_c8135d52ea979e56eb87b686c97059ed
#
_entry.id   c8135d52ea979e56eb87b686c97059ed
#
_cell.length_a   1.000
_cell.length_b   1.000
_cell.length_c   1.000
_cell.angle_alpha   90.00
_cell.angle_beta   90.00
_cell.angle_gamma   90.00
#
_symmetry.space_group_name_H-M   'P 1'
#
loop_
_entity.id
_entity.type
_entity.pdbx_description
1 polymer ?
#
loop_
_entity_poly.entity_id
_entity_poly.type
_entity_poly.pdbx_seq_one_letter_code
_entity_poly.pdbx_strand_id
1 'polypeptide(L)'
;MERKRAAGVLLIALLTLSAAKPYVRQVYDGDTMALSTGEHVRYIGVDAPEIDHQGDKSDFLAHEARQLNAKLVQGKPVRLELDLERNDRHGRLLAYVFLENGDMVNELLVRKGLARVLPKPPNLKYSSLLLDSQRRAMAERIGLWQKDPEKPERYYIGNSDSYRFHRPSCPLGKNISGRHRVLFESVYKACWEGYSPCRQCKP
;
A
#
# COMPACT_ATOMS: atom_id res chain seq x y z
N MET A 1 76.08 25.90 -11.95
CA MET A 1 74.84 26.47 -11.37
C MET A 1 73.66 25.64 -11.85
N GLU A 2 73.26 24.64 -11.07
CA GLU A 2 72.07 23.78 -11.39
C GLU A 2 70.87 24.33 -10.67
N ARG A 3 69.84 24.69 -11.47
CA ARG A 3 68.55 25.10 -10.94
C ARG A 3 67.68 23.86 -10.72
N LYS A 4 67.44 23.46 -9.47
CA LYS A 4 66.45 22.47 -9.06
C LYS A 4 65.04 23.03 -9.27
N ARG A 5 64.29 22.45 -10.23
CA ARG A 5 62.86 22.73 -10.40
C ARG A 5 62.08 21.88 -9.41
N ALA A 6 61.41 22.51 -8.45
CA ALA A 6 60.47 21.86 -7.55
C ALA A 6 59.13 21.67 -8.31
N ALA A 7 58.75 20.41 -8.53
CA ALA A 7 57.41 20.08 -9.05
C ALA A 7 56.43 20.07 -7.88
N GLY A 8 55.55 21.08 -7.83
CA GLY A 8 54.44 21.11 -6.88
C GLY A 8 53.35 20.12 -7.31
N VAL A 9 53.11 19.09 -6.51
CA VAL A 9 51.98 18.17 -6.69
C VAL A 9 50.72 18.84 -6.16
N LEU A 10 49.83 19.23 -7.07
CA LEU A 10 48.51 19.78 -6.73
C LEU A 10 47.56 18.61 -6.37
N LEU A 11 47.33 18.45 -5.05
CA LEU A 11 46.39 17.45 -4.53
C LEU A 11 44.96 17.96 -4.74
N ILE A 12 44.27 17.53 -5.79
CA ILE A 12 42.87 17.82 -6.00
C ILE A 12 42.07 16.89 -5.09
N ALA A 13 41.57 17.41 -3.97
CA ALA A 13 40.62 16.71 -3.13
C ALA A 13 39.26 16.61 -3.87
N LEU A 14 38.93 15.43 -4.35
CA LEU A 14 37.60 15.13 -4.86
C LEU A 14 36.62 15.12 -3.69
N LEU A 15 35.92 16.21 -3.47
CA LEU A 15 34.73 16.24 -2.59
C LEU A 15 33.61 15.43 -3.26
N THR A 16 33.49 14.16 -2.88
CA THR A 16 32.32 13.37 -3.24
C THR A 16 31.12 13.91 -2.45
N LEU A 17 30.30 14.73 -3.12
CA LEU A 17 29.02 15.15 -2.59
C LEU A 17 28.11 13.92 -2.53
N SER A 18 28.06 13.25 -1.38
CA SER A 18 27.11 12.16 -1.17
C SER A 18 25.71 12.75 -1.18
N ALA A 19 24.96 12.53 -2.28
CA ALA A 19 23.55 12.91 -2.33
C ALA A 19 22.82 12.18 -1.19
N ALA A 20 22.21 12.95 -0.28
CA ALA A 20 21.44 12.39 0.83
C ALA A 20 20.34 11.45 0.27
N LYS A 21 20.28 10.24 0.83
CA LYS A 21 19.22 9.28 0.43
C LYS A 21 17.86 9.91 0.69
N PRO A 22 16.90 9.79 -0.26
CA PRO A 22 15.54 10.27 -0.03
C PRO A 22 14.95 9.56 1.19
N TYR A 23 14.25 10.32 2.01
CA TYR A 23 13.56 9.83 3.20
C TYR A 23 12.06 10.15 3.10
N VAL A 24 11.24 9.49 3.90
CA VAL A 24 9.80 9.73 3.97
C VAL A 24 9.54 11.02 4.74
N ARG A 25 9.08 12.05 4.04
CA ARG A 25 8.75 13.37 4.63
C ARG A 25 7.44 13.34 5.40
N GLN A 26 6.42 12.68 4.84
CA GLN A 26 5.07 12.68 5.40
C GLN A 26 4.33 11.39 5.09
N VAL A 27 3.52 10.92 6.03
CA VAL A 27 2.56 9.81 5.86
C VAL A 27 1.15 10.40 5.90
N TYR A 28 0.35 10.14 4.86
CA TYR A 28 -1.02 10.65 4.73
C TYR A 28 -2.03 9.69 5.38
N ASP A 29 -1.88 8.40 5.09
CA ASP A 29 -2.76 7.32 5.55
C ASP A 29 -1.97 6.00 5.69
N GLY A 30 -2.68 4.88 5.80
CA GLY A 30 -2.05 3.56 5.97
C GLY A 30 -1.25 3.08 4.75
N ASP A 31 -1.47 3.62 3.55
CA ASP A 31 -0.86 3.11 2.31
C ASP A 31 -0.37 4.21 1.35
N THR A 32 -0.27 5.45 1.84
CA THR A 32 0.18 6.60 1.04
C THR A 32 1.16 7.47 1.82
N MET A 33 2.28 7.81 1.21
CA MET A 33 3.31 8.69 1.78
C MET A 33 3.88 9.65 0.76
N ALA A 34 4.63 10.68 1.22
CA ALA A 34 5.45 11.54 0.39
C ALA A 34 6.93 11.44 0.77
N LEU A 35 7.80 11.44 -0.23
CA LEU A 35 9.24 11.49 -0.09
C LEU A 35 9.72 12.94 0.08
N SER A 36 10.94 13.11 0.60
CA SER A 36 11.64 14.40 0.69
C SER A 36 11.90 15.03 -0.68
N THR A 37 11.92 14.24 -1.74
CA THR A 37 12.06 14.63 -3.15
C THR A 37 10.76 15.15 -3.77
N GLY A 38 9.62 15.00 -3.07
CA GLY A 38 8.31 15.50 -3.49
C GLY A 38 7.37 14.45 -4.09
N GLU A 39 7.86 13.28 -4.45
CA GLU A 39 7.00 12.22 -4.99
C GLU A 39 6.02 11.70 -3.94
N HIS A 40 4.79 11.49 -4.36
CA HIS A 40 3.77 10.77 -3.61
C HIS A 40 3.84 9.29 -3.99
N VAL A 41 3.92 8.43 -2.98
CA VAL A 41 4.03 6.98 -3.15
C VAL A 41 2.75 6.32 -2.67
N ARG A 42 2.10 5.52 -3.52
CA ARG A 42 0.99 4.64 -3.19
C ARG A 42 1.48 3.19 -3.13
N TYR A 43 1.19 2.53 -2.04
CA TYR A 43 1.66 1.16 -1.82
C TYR A 43 0.93 0.17 -2.72
N ILE A 44 1.68 -0.65 -3.46
CA ILE A 44 1.12 -1.66 -4.35
C ILE A 44 0.50 -2.80 -3.53
N GLY A 45 -0.63 -3.33 -4.03
CA GLY A 45 -1.23 -4.57 -3.55
C GLY A 45 -1.99 -4.47 -2.23
N VAL A 46 -2.11 -3.26 -1.64
CA VAL A 46 -2.80 -3.06 -0.36
C VAL A 46 -3.78 -1.89 -0.42
N ASP A 47 -4.79 -1.93 0.44
CA ASP A 47 -5.87 -0.94 0.57
C ASP A 47 -6.13 -0.72 2.06
N ALA A 48 -5.60 0.36 2.61
CA ALA A 48 -5.81 0.75 3.98
C ALA A 48 -7.17 1.47 4.16
N PRO A 49 -7.72 1.48 5.36
CA PRO A 49 -8.89 2.30 5.68
C PRO A 49 -8.61 3.78 5.44
N GLU A 50 -9.59 4.48 4.89
CA GLU A 50 -9.47 5.90 4.53
C GLU A 50 -9.64 6.82 5.73
N ILE A 51 -8.77 7.85 5.79
CA ILE A 51 -8.93 8.96 6.73
C ILE A 51 -9.78 10.04 6.09
N ASP A 52 -10.82 10.46 6.77
CA ASP A 52 -11.56 11.66 6.41
C ASP A 52 -10.81 12.90 6.94
N HIS A 53 -10.12 13.60 6.04
CA HIS A 53 -9.36 14.82 6.38
C HIS A 53 -10.24 16.06 6.55
N GLN A 54 -11.54 15.98 6.24
CA GLN A 54 -12.49 17.10 6.30
C GLN A 54 -13.58 16.91 7.37
N GLY A 55 -13.63 15.76 8.02
CA GLY A 55 -14.66 15.43 9.02
C GLY A 55 -14.27 14.27 9.94
N ASP A 56 -15.25 13.83 10.75
CA ASP A 56 -15.06 12.80 11.78
C ASP A 56 -15.45 11.38 11.29
N LYS A 57 -15.54 11.15 9.99
CA LYS A 57 -16.04 9.89 9.39
C LYS A 57 -14.95 8.99 8.83
N SER A 58 -13.78 9.01 9.44
CA SER A 58 -12.71 8.07 9.07
C SER A 58 -13.18 6.61 9.20
N ASP A 59 -12.68 5.75 8.32
CA ASP A 59 -12.99 4.33 8.38
C ASP A 59 -12.40 3.71 9.67
N PHE A 60 -13.00 2.59 10.10
CA PHE A 60 -12.51 1.84 11.27
C PHE A 60 -11.02 1.49 11.11
N LEU A 61 -10.21 1.80 12.11
CA LEU A 61 -8.74 1.61 12.17
C LEU A 61 -7.92 2.45 11.15
N ALA A 62 -8.50 3.50 10.55
CA ALA A 62 -7.76 4.36 9.62
C ALA A 62 -6.59 5.09 10.30
N HIS A 63 -6.83 5.61 11.51
CA HIS A 63 -5.79 6.30 12.27
C HIS A 63 -4.70 5.36 12.76
N GLU A 64 -5.05 4.15 13.19
CA GLU A 64 -4.09 3.11 13.60
C GLU A 64 -3.23 2.65 12.44
N ALA A 65 -3.82 2.49 11.25
CA ALA A 65 -3.08 2.17 10.04
C ALA A 65 -2.05 3.26 9.68
N ARG A 66 -2.47 4.53 9.72
CA ARG A 66 -1.57 5.67 9.53
C ARG A 66 -0.49 5.74 10.60
N GLN A 67 -0.83 5.54 11.87
CA GLN A 67 0.14 5.59 12.98
C GLN A 67 1.19 4.50 12.83
N LEU A 68 0.79 3.26 12.49
CA LEU A 68 1.76 2.20 12.25
C LEU A 68 2.66 2.55 11.06
N ASN A 69 2.08 2.99 9.95
CA ASN A 69 2.86 3.40 8.78
C ASN A 69 3.87 4.50 9.14
N ALA A 70 3.43 5.57 9.82
CA ALA A 70 4.31 6.66 10.26
C ALA A 70 5.44 6.17 11.19
N LYS A 71 5.13 5.31 12.17
CA LYS A 71 6.14 4.71 13.05
C LYS A 71 7.20 3.92 12.29
N LEU A 72 6.79 3.23 11.24
CA LEU A 72 7.69 2.42 10.42
C LEU A 72 8.60 3.29 9.53
N VAL A 73 8.05 4.30 8.85
CA VAL A 73 8.75 4.95 7.74
C VAL A 73 9.01 6.45 7.90
N GLN A 74 8.24 7.21 8.69
CA GLN A 74 8.35 8.66 8.71
C GLN A 74 9.71 9.13 9.24
N GLY A 75 10.35 10.05 8.52
CA GLY A 75 11.69 10.56 8.81
C GLY A 75 12.82 9.59 8.46
N LYS A 76 12.52 8.41 7.91
CA LYS A 76 13.51 7.36 7.63
C LYS A 76 13.71 7.16 6.13
N PRO A 77 14.91 6.71 5.71
CA PRO A 77 15.10 6.21 4.36
C PRO A 77 14.33 4.89 4.17
N VAL A 78 13.80 4.70 2.97
CA VAL A 78 13.13 3.46 2.57
C VAL A 78 13.65 3.03 1.20
N ARG A 79 13.61 1.73 0.92
CA ARG A 79 13.85 1.21 -0.41
C ARG A 79 12.50 1.01 -1.10
N LEU A 80 12.36 1.60 -2.27
CA LEU A 80 11.20 1.43 -3.13
C LEU A 80 11.51 0.39 -4.21
N GLU A 81 10.58 -0.53 -4.39
CA GLU A 81 10.63 -1.50 -5.47
C GLU A 81 9.40 -1.33 -6.33
N LEU A 82 9.63 -0.97 -7.59
CA LEU A 82 8.58 -0.77 -8.58
C LEU A 82 8.19 -2.11 -9.20
N ASP A 83 7.00 -2.15 -9.81
CA ASP A 83 6.54 -3.25 -10.62
C ASP A 83 6.32 -2.75 -12.07
N LEU A 84 5.52 -3.42 -12.87
CA LEU A 84 5.35 -3.15 -14.30
C LEU A 84 4.75 -1.77 -14.58
N GLU A 85 3.71 -1.36 -13.87
CA GLU A 85 3.12 -0.02 -13.93
C GLU A 85 3.72 0.85 -12.83
N ARG A 86 4.38 1.95 -13.22
CA ARG A 86 5.11 2.82 -12.29
C ARG A 86 4.25 3.85 -11.58
N ASN A 87 3.24 4.37 -12.24
CA ASN A 87 2.42 5.45 -11.72
C ASN A 87 0.94 5.12 -11.87
N ASP A 88 0.14 5.58 -10.94
CA ASP A 88 -1.31 5.51 -11.08
C ASP A 88 -1.85 6.71 -11.92
N ARG A 89 -3.16 6.69 -12.17
CA ARG A 89 -3.85 7.76 -12.92
C ARG A 89 -3.78 9.15 -12.25
N HIS A 90 -3.36 9.22 -10.98
CA HIS A 90 -3.20 10.45 -10.22
C HIS A 90 -1.74 10.92 -10.18
N GLY A 91 -0.83 10.26 -10.89
CA GLY A 91 0.59 10.57 -10.94
C GLY A 91 1.38 10.09 -9.73
N ARG A 92 0.77 9.34 -8.78
CA ARG A 92 1.48 8.78 -7.63
C ARG A 92 2.35 7.61 -8.06
N LEU A 93 3.58 7.55 -7.53
CA LEU A 93 4.49 6.43 -7.75
C LEU A 93 3.92 5.17 -7.07
N LEU A 94 3.84 4.06 -7.80
CA LEU A 94 3.41 2.77 -7.30
C LEU A 94 4.63 1.97 -6.86
N ALA A 95 4.69 1.56 -5.58
CA ALA A 95 5.83 0.83 -5.07
C ALA A 95 5.47 -0.17 -3.96
N TYR A 96 6.27 -1.23 -3.88
CA TYR A 96 6.49 -1.98 -2.65
C TYR A 96 7.55 -1.25 -1.82
N VAL A 97 7.27 -1.06 -0.54
CA VAL A 97 8.11 -0.26 0.37
C VAL A 97 8.82 -1.18 1.34
N PHE A 98 10.14 -1.05 1.42
CA PHE A 98 10.98 -1.87 2.29
C PHE A 98 11.74 -1.01 3.28
N LEU A 99 11.80 -1.45 4.51
CA LEU A 99 12.65 -0.92 5.56
C LEU A 99 14.10 -1.32 5.33
N GLU A 100 15.04 -0.68 6.04
CA GLU A 100 16.48 -1.00 5.95
C GLU A 100 16.81 -2.44 6.38
N ASN A 101 16.03 -3.00 7.30
CA ASN A 101 16.17 -4.40 7.75
C ASN A 101 15.58 -5.42 6.77
N GLY A 102 15.02 -4.97 5.65
CA GLY A 102 14.42 -5.82 4.62
C GLY A 102 12.92 -6.12 4.78
N ASP A 103 12.29 -5.71 5.88
CA ASP A 103 10.85 -5.91 6.08
C ASP A 103 10.04 -5.10 5.07
N MET A 104 9.00 -5.72 4.49
CA MET A 104 8.08 -5.06 3.56
C MET A 104 6.95 -4.38 4.34
N VAL A 105 6.85 -3.05 4.25
CA VAL A 105 5.82 -2.26 4.96
C VAL A 105 4.41 -2.64 4.52
N ASN A 106 4.21 -2.90 3.21
CA ASN A 106 2.93 -3.38 2.66
C ASN A 106 2.46 -4.65 3.38
N GLU A 107 3.36 -5.62 3.57
CA GLU A 107 3.07 -6.89 4.25
C GLU A 107 2.83 -6.69 5.74
N LEU A 108 3.63 -5.86 6.41
CA LEU A 108 3.46 -5.55 7.83
C LEU A 108 2.08 -4.97 8.14
N LEU A 109 1.57 -4.07 7.29
CA LEU A 109 0.23 -3.49 7.43
C LEU A 109 -0.86 -4.56 7.29
N VAL A 110 -0.75 -5.44 6.28
CA VAL A 110 -1.69 -6.53 6.05
C VAL A 110 -1.67 -7.54 7.19
N ARG A 111 -0.48 -7.97 7.63
CA ARG A 111 -0.31 -8.92 8.72
C ARG A 111 -0.85 -8.42 10.06
N LYS A 112 -0.81 -7.10 10.29
CA LYS A 112 -1.44 -6.45 11.45
C LYS A 112 -2.94 -6.20 11.29
N GLY A 113 -3.52 -6.62 10.17
CA GLY A 113 -4.93 -6.38 9.87
C GLY A 113 -5.27 -4.89 9.72
N LEU A 114 -4.31 -4.04 9.38
CA LEU A 114 -4.47 -2.60 9.19
C LEU A 114 -4.58 -2.18 7.72
N ALA A 115 -4.47 -3.15 6.81
CA ALA A 115 -4.79 -2.99 5.40
C ALA A 115 -5.37 -4.30 4.86
N ARG A 116 -6.18 -4.20 3.81
CA ARG A 116 -6.65 -5.35 3.02
C ARG A 116 -5.79 -5.51 1.79
N VAL A 117 -5.70 -6.72 1.27
CA VAL A 117 -5.09 -6.96 -0.02
C VAL A 117 -5.98 -6.40 -1.13
N LEU A 118 -5.36 -5.72 -2.09
CA LEU A 118 -5.99 -5.24 -3.31
C LEU A 118 -5.06 -5.51 -4.49
N PRO A 119 -5.10 -6.70 -5.10
CA PRO A 119 -4.36 -6.99 -6.31
C PRO A 119 -4.82 -6.04 -7.42
N LYS A 120 -3.88 -5.48 -8.15
CA LYS A 120 -4.18 -4.61 -9.29
C LYS A 120 -3.23 -4.93 -10.44
N PRO A 121 -3.67 -5.74 -11.41
CA PRO A 121 -2.86 -6.01 -12.59
C PRO A 121 -2.43 -4.70 -13.28
N PRO A 122 -1.22 -4.62 -13.82
CA PRO A 122 -0.24 -5.71 -13.95
C PRO A 122 0.67 -5.90 -12.73
N ASN A 123 0.56 -5.07 -11.67
CA ASN A 123 1.45 -5.05 -10.50
C ASN A 123 1.08 -6.16 -9.49
N LEU A 124 1.60 -7.36 -9.68
CA LEU A 124 1.22 -8.56 -8.90
C LEU A 124 2.39 -9.29 -8.24
N LYS A 125 3.61 -8.74 -8.29
CA LYS A 125 4.84 -9.42 -7.88
C LYS A 125 4.74 -10.09 -6.50
N TYR A 126 4.14 -9.44 -5.51
CA TYR A 126 4.01 -9.94 -4.14
C TYR A 126 2.57 -10.28 -3.74
N SER A 127 1.66 -10.45 -4.70
CA SER A 127 0.23 -10.67 -4.42
C SER A 127 -0.03 -11.94 -3.58
N SER A 128 0.68 -13.03 -3.84
CA SER A 128 0.56 -14.28 -3.06
C SER A 128 1.03 -14.10 -1.61
N LEU A 129 2.18 -13.46 -1.39
CA LEU A 129 2.70 -13.17 -0.05
C LEU A 129 1.72 -12.32 0.77
N LEU A 130 1.19 -11.26 0.14
CA LEU A 130 0.23 -10.37 0.79
C LEU A 130 -1.06 -11.10 1.13
N LEU A 131 -1.57 -11.94 0.22
CA LEU A 131 -2.78 -12.72 0.45
C LEU A 131 -2.61 -13.74 1.58
N ASP A 132 -1.47 -14.41 1.66
CA ASP A 132 -1.18 -15.35 2.76
C ASP A 132 -1.08 -14.63 4.10
N SER A 133 -0.49 -13.43 4.14
CA SER A 133 -0.44 -12.59 5.34
C SER A 133 -1.83 -12.11 5.76
N GLN A 134 -2.71 -11.76 4.80
CA GLN A 134 -4.11 -11.44 5.08
C GLN A 134 -4.86 -12.62 5.68
N ARG A 135 -4.74 -13.81 5.08
CA ARG A 135 -5.41 -15.02 5.56
C ARG A 135 -5.01 -15.37 7.01
N ARG A 136 -3.73 -15.17 7.37
CA ARG A 136 -3.26 -15.32 8.76
C ARG A 136 -3.93 -14.30 9.68
N ALA A 137 -3.92 -13.02 9.32
CA ALA A 137 -4.57 -11.97 10.10
C ALA A 137 -6.08 -12.22 10.27
N MET A 138 -6.77 -12.75 9.23
CA MET A 138 -8.17 -13.16 9.27
C MET A 138 -8.41 -14.34 10.22
N ALA A 139 -7.59 -15.37 10.14
CA ALA A 139 -7.69 -16.55 11.02
C ALA A 139 -7.46 -16.20 12.50
N GLU A 140 -6.56 -15.26 12.77
CA GLU A 140 -6.25 -14.75 14.11
C GLU A 140 -7.23 -13.65 14.58
N ARG A 141 -8.16 -13.22 13.72
CA ARG A 141 -9.15 -12.16 13.98
C ARG A 141 -8.54 -10.85 14.49
N ILE A 142 -7.42 -10.41 13.92
CA ILE A 142 -6.73 -9.17 14.32
C ILE A 142 -7.06 -7.98 13.40
N GLY A 143 -6.96 -6.78 13.94
CA GLY A 143 -7.18 -5.53 13.20
C GLY A 143 -8.60 -5.45 12.63
N LEU A 144 -8.72 -5.22 11.32
CA LEU A 144 -9.99 -5.13 10.59
C LEU A 144 -10.86 -6.39 10.68
N TRP A 145 -10.24 -7.53 11.06
CA TRP A 145 -10.89 -8.84 11.10
C TRP A 145 -11.53 -9.16 12.47
N GLN A 146 -11.45 -8.24 13.44
CA GLN A 146 -12.10 -8.37 14.75
C GLN A 146 -13.61 -8.19 14.68
N LYS A 147 -14.09 -7.41 13.70
CA LYS A 147 -15.50 -7.08 13.53
C LYS A 147 -16.09 -7.82 12.34
N ASP A 148 -17.27 -8.38 12.54
CA ASP A 148 -18.11 -8.87 11.46
C ASP A 148 -18.84 -7.70 10.78
N PRO A 149 -19.32 -7.86 9.53
CA PRO A 149 -20.11 -6.84 8.85
C PRO A 149 -21.35 -6.45 9.66
N GLU A 150 -21.61 -5.16 9.80
CA GLU A 150 -22.77 -4.67 10.56
C GLU A 150 -24.11 -5.10 9.94
N LYS A 151 -24.15 -5.22 8.62
CA LYS A 151 -25.36 -5.58 7.84
C LYS A 151 -24.98 -6.60 6.79
N PRO A 152 -24.94 -7.92 7.10
CA PRO A 152 -24.59 -8.94 6.15
C PRO A 152 -25.69 -9.07 5.07
N GLU A 153 -25.27 -9.39 3.84
CA GLU A 153 -26.13 -9.68 2.71
C GLU A 153 -26.15 -11.19 2.44
N ARG A 154 -27.17 -11.66 1.67
CA ARG A 154 -27.24 -13.07 1.26
C ARG A 154 -26.09 -13.48 0.35
N TYR A 155 -25.53 -12.54 -0.40
CA TYR A 155 -24.38 -12.72 -1.29
C TYR A 155 -23.74 -11.36 -1.60
N TYR A 156 -22.55 -11.40 -2.17
CA TYR A 156 -21.83 -10.23 -2.66
C TYR A 156 -21.38 -10.45 -4.10
N ILE A 157 -21.21 -9.37 -4.86
CA ILE A 157 -20.83 -9.41 -6.27
C ILE A 157 -19.41 -8.92 -6.41
N GLY A 158 -18.48 -9.79 -6.79
CA GLY A 158 -17.09 -9.47 -7.08
C GLY A 158 -16.86 -9.19 -8.57
N ASN A 159 -15.85 -8.37 -8.83
CA ASN A 159 -15.31 -8.14 -10.16
C ASN A 159 -13.90 -8.72 -10.24
N SER A 160 -13.69 -9.76 -11.04
CA SER A 160 -12.41 -10.43 -11.22
C SER A 160 -11.33 -9.58 -11.90
N ASP A 161 -11.71 -8.46 -12.53
CA ASP A 161 -10.77 -7.53 -13.17
C ASP A 161 -10.21 -6.50 -12.17
N SER A 162 -11.07 -5.95 -11.30
CA SER A 162 -10.69 -4.92 -10.33
C SER A 162 -10.42 -5.44 -8.92
N TYR A 163 -10.71 -6.72 -8.65
CA TYR A 163 -10.66 -7.34 -7.31
C TYR A 163 -11.46 -6.57 -6.25
N ARG A 164 -12.55 -5.89 -6.67
CA ARG A 164 -13.51 -5.24 -5.77
C ARG A 164 -14.78 -6.08 -5.67
N PHE A 165 -15.37 -6.14 -4.47
CA PHE A 165 -16.68 -6.73 -4.27
C PHE A 165 -17.67 -5.72 -3.70
N HIS A 166 -18.95 -5.96 -3.95
CA HIS A 166 -20.03 -5.00 -3.76
C HIS A 166 -21.25 -5.66 -3.10
N ARG A 167 -22.07 -4.86 -2.42
CA ARG A 167 -23.43 -5.26 -2.06
C ARG A 167 -24.27 -5.51 -3.31
N PRO A 168 -25.28 -6.39 -3.26
CA PRO A 168 -26.19 -6.66 -4.40
C PRO A 168 -26.89 -5.41 -4.93
N SER A 169 -27.20 -4.46 -4.04
CA SER A 169 -27.86 -3.20 -4.36
C SER A 169 -26.95 -2.17 -5.05
N CYS A 170 -25.61 -2.35 -4.96
CA CYS A 170 -24.63 -1.37 -5.45
C CYS A 170 -24.69 -1.21 -6.99
N PRO A 171 -24.85 0.04 -7.51
CA PRO A 171 -24.86 0.27 -8.96
C PRO A 171 -23.57 -0.22 -9.65
N LEU A 172 -22.40 -0.02 -9.02
CA LEU A 172 -21.12 -0.50 -9.56
C LEU A 172 -21.08 -2.03 -9.65
N GLY A 173 -21.67 -2.74 -8.66
CA GLY A 173 -21.75 -4.19 -8.67
C GLY A 173 -22.71 -4.72 -9.76
N LYS A 174 -23.85 -4.04 -9.95
CA LYS A 174 -24.84 -4.41 -10.98
C LYS A 174 -24.30 -4.29 -12.41
N ASN A 175 -23.41 -3.33 -12.64
CA ASN A 175 -22.83 -3.04 -13.96
C ASN A 175 -21.64 -3.94 -14.33
N ILE A 176 -21.23 -4.88 -13.47
CA ILE A 176 -20.15 -5.81 -13.76
C ILE A 176 -20.61 -6.77 -14.88
N SER A 177 -19.83 -6.84 -15.97
CA SER A 177 -20.12 -7.76 -17.07
C SER A 177 -20.10 -9.23 -16.59
N GLY A 178 -20.93 -10.08 -17.18
CA GLY A 178 -21.07 -11.49 -16.76
C GLY A 178 -19.76 -12.25 -16.71
N ARG A 179 -18.84 -11.99 -17.65
CA ARG A 179 -17.52 -12.64 -17.71
C ARG A 179 -16.59 -12.32 -16.54
N HIS A 180 -16.79 -11.17 -15.88
CA HIS A 180 -15.98 -10.72 -14.73
C HIS A 180 -16.71 -10.84 -13.39
N ARG A 181 -17.97 -11.31 -13.42
CA ARG A 181 -18.80 -11.41 -12.23
C ARG A 181 -18.50 -12.69 -11.46
N VAL A 182 -18.18 -12.52 -10.18
CA VAL A 182 -17.99 -13.60 -9.21
C VAL A 182 -18.96 -13.39 -8.06
N LEU A 183 -19.52 -14.45 -7.51
CA LEU A 183 -20.43 -14.38 -6.35
C LEU A 183 -19.73 -14.91 -5.11
N PHE A 184 -19.91 -14.22 -3.99
CA PHE A 184 -19.41 -14.61 -2.68
C PHE A 184 -20.55 -14.70 -1.68
N GLU A 185 -20.53 -15.72 -0.86
CA GLU A 185 -21.52 -15.96 0.21
C GLU A 185 -21.33 -15.03 1.42
N SER A 186 -20.12 -14.45 1.59
CA SER A 186 -19.80 -13.58 2.71
C SER A 186 -18.68 -12.59 2.38
N VAL A 187 -18.59 -11.50 3.15
CA VAL A 187 -17.45 -10.57 3.15
C VAL A 187 -16.15 -11.32 3.45
N TYR A 188 -16.20 -12.24 4.45
CA TYR A 188 -15.05 -13.05 4.80
C TYR A 188 -14.53 -13.85 3.60
N LYS A 189 -15.42 -14.57 2.90
CA LYS A 189 -15.03 -15.36 1.74
C LYS A 189 -14.47 -14.52 0.61
N ALA A 190 -15.07 -13.35 0.32
CA ALA A 190 -14.54 -12.42 -0.68
C ALA A 190 -13.11 -11.95 -0.31
N CYS A 191 -12.89 -11.55 0.94
CA CYS A 191 -11.57 -11.13 1.39
C CYS A 191 -10.57 -12.28 1.41
N TRP A 192 -10.99 -13.50 1.77
CA TRP A 192 -10.16 -14.71 1.75
C TRP A 192 -9.63 -15.02 0.35
N GLU A 193 -10.44 -14.76 -0.67
CA GLU A 193 -10.06 -14.90 -2.08
C GLU A 193 -9.31 -13.67 -2.64
N GLY A 194 -8.95 -12.70 -1.80
CA GLY A 194 -8.14 -11.54 -2.18
C GLY A 194 -8.94 -10.38 -2.78
N TYR A 195 -10.26 -10.35 -2.61
CA TYR A 195 -11.07 -9.20 -3.02
C TYR A 195 -11.17 -8.18 -1.89
N SER A 196 -11.21 -6.91 -2.25
CA SER A 196 -11.34 -5.79 -1.33
C SER A 196 -12.73 -5.13 -1.44
N PRO A 197 -13.31 -4.60 -0.36
CA PRO A 197 -14.66 -4.00 -0.40
C PRO A 197 -14.71 -2.75 -1.27
N CYS A 198 -15.82 -2.55 -1.92
CA CYS A 198 -16.12 -1.32 -2.64
C CYS A 198 -16.20 -0.13 -1.67
N ARG A 199 -15.47 0.94 -1.95
CA ARG A 199 -15.46 2.15 -1.12
C ARG A 199 -16.79 2.90 -1.11
N GLN A 200 -17.62 2.75 -2.16
CA GLN A 200 -18.93 3.43 -2.26
C GLN A 200 -20.00 2.73 -1.43
N CYS A 201 -20.17 1.42 -1.57
CA CYS A 201 -21.24 0.71 -0.86
C CYS A 201 -20.83 0.10 0.47
N LYS A 202 -19.53 0.06 0.78
CA LYS A 202 -18.94 -0.43 2.04
C LYS A 202 -19.62 -1.71 2.54
N PRO A 203 -19.49 -2.82 1.75
CA PRO A 203 -20.11 -4.09 2.08
C PRO A 203 -19.60 -4.70 3.39
#